data_5efaa8d35986ce1cf34cadb53be6b439
#
_entry.id   5efaa8d35986ce1cf34cadb53be6b439
#
_cell.length_a   1.000
_cell.length_b   1.000
_cell.length_c   1.000
_cell.angle_alpha   90.00
_cell.angle_beta   90.00
_cell.angle_gamma   90.00
#
_symmetry.space_group_name_H-M   'P 1'
#
loop_
_entity.id
_entity.type
_entity.pdbx_description
1 polymer ?
#
loop_
_entity_poly.entity_id
_entity_poly.type
_entity_poly.pdbx_seq_one_letter_code
_entity_poly.pdbx_strand_id
1 'polypeptide(L)'
;AMMADDFRDYMLSFLFWKYLSDNYLKAAKKELGSDYPAEVKNDSENEAICIPLQMWYNANMDDAFLFEQQMRRKIHYVIEPQYLWDNVVGLARTQSGDLLETLQDGFKYIENESFESSFKGLFSEINLNSEKLGKSYTERNALLCKVIKTIANKLAELSVDSDDLGDAYEYLIGQFAAGSGQKAGEFYTPQMVSSILSKIVTLDCQDPQSGKKSKIDKVLDFACGSGSLLLNVRKEMGSNGIGKIYGQEKNITTYNLARMNML
;
A
#
# COMPACT_ATOMS: atom_id res chain seq x y z
N ALA A 1 -5.33 15.85 21.50
CA ALA A 1 -4.08 15.35 20.89
C ALA A 1 -4.34 13.93 20.43
N MET A 2 -3.98 13.61 19.20
CA MET A 2 -4.09 12.29 18.61
C MET A 2 -3.15 11.33 19.35
N MET A 3 -3.64 10.16 19.76
CA MET A 3 -2.80 9.14 20.36
C MET A 3 -1.93 8.46 19.30
N ALA A 4 -0.82 7.82 19.70
CA ALA A 4 0.08 7.14 18.79
C ALA A 4 -0.64 6.07 17.93
N ASP A 5 -1.60 5.35 18.53
CA ASP A 5 -2.39 4.33 17.84
C ASP A 5 -3.29 4.91 16.74
N ASP A 6 -3.92 6.07 16.99
CA ASP A 6 -4.74 6.74 15.99
C ASP A 6 -3.89 7.22 14.80
N PHE A 7 -2.64 7.65 15.08
CA PHE A 7 -1.72 8.12 14.04
C PHE A 7 -1.19 6.97 13.17
N ARG A 8 -1.01 5.80 13.76
CA ARG A 8 -0.55 4.57 13.10
C ARG A 8 -1.37 4.24 11.86
N ASP A 9 -2.69 4.20 12.00
CA ASP A 9 -3.59 3.72 10.95
C ASP A 9 -3.56 4.67 9.74
N TYR A 10 -3.47 5.98 9.97
CA TYR A 10 -3.25 6.96 8.90
C TYR A 10 -1.88 6.78 8.21
N MET A 11 -0.82 6.61 9.00
CA MET A 11 0.54 6.41 8.47
C MET A 11 0.62 5.17 7.58
N LEU A 12 0.10 4.04 8.06
CA LEU A 12 0.11 2.79 7.30
C LEU A 12 -0.68 2.91 6.00
N SER A 13 -1.82 3.57 6.02
CA SER A 13 -2.64 3.76 4.82
C SER A 13 -2.00 4.69 3.80
N PHE A 14 -1.32 5.75 4.24
CA PHE A 14 -0.61 6.63 3.33
C PHE A 14 0.65 5.97 2.75
N LEU A 15 1.37 5.17 3.51
CA LEU A 15 2.49 4.37 3.00
C LEU A 15 2.01 3.32 2.01
N PHE A 16 0.88 2.68 2.29
CA PHE A 16 0.27 1.76 1.35
C PHE A 16 -0.19 2.46 0.06
N TRP A 17 -0.77 3.65 0.16
CA TRP A 17 -1.09 4.47 -1.01
C TRP A 17 0.14 4.79 -1.85
N LYS A 18 1.24 5.19 -1.19
CA LYS A 18 2.53 5.38 -1.87
C LYS A 18 2.99 4.12 -2.60
N TYR A 19 2.94 2.97 -1.93
CA TYR A 19 3.27 1.68 -2.52
C TYR A 19 2.41 1.36 -3.75
N LEU A 20 1.09 1.52 -3.64
CA LEU A 20 0.18 1.33 -4.79
C LEU A 20 0.51 2.29 -5.93
N SER A 21 0.78 3.57 -5.64
CA SER A 21 1.12 4.56 -6.65
C SER A 21 2.40 4.22 -7.42
N ASP A 22 3.44 3.80 -6.71
CA ASP A 22 4.72 3.44 -7.35
C ASP A 22 4.58 2.21 -8.23
N ASN A 23 3.90 1.19 -7.75
CA ASN A 23 3.64 -0.01 -8.52
C ASN A 23 2.75 0.26 -9.72
N TYR A 24 1.75 1.15 -9.58
CA TYR A 24 0.90 1.58 -10.68
C TYR A 24 1.71 2.29 -11.76
N LEU A 25 2.59 3.23 -11.40
CA LEU A 25 3.46 3.93 -12.33
C LEU A 25 4.43 2.99 -13.05
N LYS A 26 5.04 2.04 -12.33
CA LYS A 26 5.89 1.00 -12.93
C LYS A 26 5.11 0.15 -13.96
N ALA A 27 3.92 -0.29 -13.59
CA ALA A 27 3.07 -1.08 -14.47
C ALA A 27 2.58 -0.27 -15.69
N ALA A 28 2.20 1.00 -15.49
CA ALA A 28 1.80 1.91 -16.55
C ALA A 28 2.93 2.16 -17.55
N LYS A 29 4.15 2.41 -17.06
CA LYS A 29 5.34 2.57 -17.90
C LYS A 29 5.61 1.32 -18.75
N LYS A 30 5.42 0.15 -18.18
CA LYS A 30 5.56 -1.14 -18.90
C LYS A 30 4.45 -1.35 -19.94
N GLU A 31 3.21 -0.95 -19.60
CA GLU A 31 2.04 -1.12 -20.48
C GLU A 31 2.10 -0.20 -21.69
N LEU A 32 2.39 1.07 -21.48
CA LEU A 32 2.44 2.09 -22.51
C LEU A 32 3.73 2.03 -23.33
N GLY A 33 4.81 1.46 -22.79
CA GLY A 33 6.08 1.31 -23.51
C GLY A 33 6.60 2.61 -24.08
N SER A 34 6.69 2.72 -25.42
CA SER A 34 7.14 3.93 -26.12
C SER A 34 6.20 5.12 -25.99
N ASP A 35 4.92 4.88 -25.69
CA ASP A 35 3.90 5.93 -25.57
C ASP A 35 3.91 6.60 -24.18
N TYR A 36 4.65 6.02 -23.24
CA TYR A 36 4.83 6.62 -21.92
C TYR A 36 5.73 7.88 -22.04
N PRO A 37 5.24 9.07 -21.64
CA PRO A 37 6.01 10.29 -21.78
C PRO A 37 7.33 10.27 -21.01
N ALA A 38 8.33 10.97 -21.52
CA ALA A 38 9.61 11.10 -20.85
C ALA A 38 9.47 11.82 -19.49
N GLU A 39 10.28 11.42 -18.54
CA GLU A 39 10.33 12.06 -17.23
C GLU A 39 10.83 13.51 -17.39
N VAL A 40 10.06 14.46 -16.85
CA VAL A 40 10.44 15.87 -16.79
C VAL A 40 11.11 16.10 -15.43
N LYS A 41 12.38 16.51 -15.45
CA LYS A 41 13.07 16.89 -14.20
C LYS A 41 12.52 18.23 -13.74
N ASN A 42 11.93 18.24 -12.55
CA ASN A 42 11.55 19.49 -11.89
C ASN A 42 12.78 20.03 -11.15
N ASP A 43 13.24 21.22 -11.53
CA ASP A 43 14.41 21.85 -10.94
C ASP A 43 14.12 22.63 -9.65
N SER A 44 12.85 22.73 -9.22
CA SER A 44 12.46 23.45 -8.00
C SER A 44 11.53 22.63 -7.10
N GLU A 45 11.78 22.69 -5.78
CA GLU A 45 10.97 22.03 -4.74
C GLU A 45 9.52 22.58 -4.64
N ASN A 46 9.23 23.70 -5.27
CA ASN A 46 7.94 24.41 -5.18
C ASN A 46 7.11 24.34 -6.48
N GLU A 47 7.59 23.69 -7.53
CA GLU A 47 6.80 23.53 -8.75
C GLU A 47 5.87 22.31 -8.64
N ALA A 48 4.72 22.40 -9.31
CA ALA A 48 3.80 21.28 -9.42
C ALA A 48 4.53 20.09 -10.03
N ILE A 49 4.48 18.94 -9.35
CA ILE A 49 5.12 17.72 -9.81
C ILE A 49 4.46 17.31 -11.12
N CYS A 50 5.21 17.32 -12.21
CA CYS A 50 4.71 16.87 -13.51
C CYS A 50 4.83 15.35 -13.58
N ILE A 51 3.72 14.64 -13.48
CA ILE A 51 3.67 13.18 -13.60
C ILE A 51 3.51 12.81 -15.08
N PRO A 52 4.45 12.05 -15.68
CA PRO A 52 4.35 11.65 -17.09
C PRO A 52 3.03 10.98 -17.44
N LEU A 53 2.50 10.14 -16.55
CA LEU A 53 1.21 9.50 -16.76
C LEU A 53 0.06 10.50 -16.86
N GLN A 54 0.09 11.62 -16.11
CA GLN A 54 -0.90 12.69 -16.23
C GLN A 54 -0.83 13.35 -17.63
N MET A 55 0.38 13.54 -18.15
CA MET A 55 0.55 14.08 -19.51
C MET A 55 -0.04 13.13 -20.54
N TRP A 56 0.19 11.82 -20.39
CA TRP A 56 -0.40 10.83 -21.28
C TRP A 56 -1.94 10.86 -21.25
N TYR A 57 -2.54 10.88 -20.04
CA TYR A 57 -4.00 10.97 -19.89
C TYR A 57 -4.58 12.22 -20.56
N ASN A 58 -3.93 13.38 -20.37
CA ASN A 58 -4.39 14.63 -20.98
C ASN A 58 -4.33 14.60 -22.51
N ALA A 59 -3.38 13.87 -23.07
CA ALA A 59 -3.22 13.74 -24.52
C ALA A 59 -4.08 12.63 -25.14
N ASN A 60 -4.54 11.65 -24.37
CA ASN A 60 -5.21 10.44 -24.85
C ASN A 60 -6.51 10.15 -24.04
N MET A 61 -7.34 11.17 -23.83
CA MET A 61 -8.55 11.06 -23.00
C MET A 61 -9.51 9.94 -23.47
N ASP A 62 -9.60 9.73 -24.78
CA ASP A 62 -10.47 8.71 -25.38
C ASP A 62 -9.97 7.26 -25.09
N ASP A 63 -8.65 7.10 -24.91
CA ASP A 63 -8.02 5.81 -24.66
C ASP A 63 -7.82 5.52 -23.17
N ALA A 64 -7.99 6.51 -22.31
CA ALA A 64 -7.78 6.40 -20.86
C ALA A 64 -8.61 5.27 -20.24
N PHE A 65 -9.87 5.15 -20.62
CA PHE A 65 -10.77 4.09 -20.13
C PHE A 65 -10.29 2.67 -20.51
N LEU A 66 -9.79 2.50 -21.73
CA LEU A 66 -9.25 1.20 -22.17
C LEU A 66 -7.96 0.86 -21.43
N PHE A 67 -7.11 1.85 -21.23
CA PHE A 67 -5.89 1.71 -20.43
C PHE A 67 -6.21 1.27 -18.99
N GLU A 68 -7.16 1.92 -18.32
CA GLU A 68 -7.59 1.55 -16.98
C GLU A 68 -8.15 0.13 -16.89
N GLN A 69 -8.92 -0.29 -17.88
CA GLN A 69 -9.39 -1.68 -17.96
C GLN A 69 -8.23 -2.67 -18.08
N GLN A 70 -7.19 -2.33 -18.81
CA GLN A 70 -6.00 -3.16 -18.95
C GLN A 70 -5.22 -3.23 -17.64
N MET A 71 -5.03 -2.09 -16.97
CA MET A 71 -4.38 -2.01 -15.66
C MET A 71 -5.15 -2.84 -14.61
N ARG A 72 -6.48 -2.70 -14.55
CA ARG A 72 -7.34 -3.50 -13.67
C ARG A 72 -7.17 -5.01 -13.90
N ARG A 73 -7.03 -5.45 -15.15
CA ARG A 73 -6.79 -6.87 -15.47
C ARG A 73 -5.40 -7.36 -15.09
N LYS A 74 -4.39 -6.51 -15.20
CA LYS A 74 -2.98 -6.88 -15.00
C LYS A 74 -2.53 -6.83 -13.55
N ILE A 75 -2.91 -5.77 -12.85
CA ILE A 75 -2.46 -5.50 -11.47
C ILE A 75 -3.60 -5.42 -10.46
N HIS A 76 -4.84 -5.64 -10.91
CA HIS A 76 -6.06 -5.73 -10.09
C HIS A 76 -6.57 -4.42 -9.50
N TYR A 77 -5.95 -3.28 -9.77
CA TYR A 77 -6.41 -1.97 -9.31
C TYR A 77 -6.15 -0.85 -10.32
N VAL A 78 -6.81 0.28 -10.05
CA VAL A 78 -6.73 1.50 -10.87
C VAL A 78 -6.52 2.69 -9.95
N ILE A 79 -5.64 3.59 -10.37
CA ILE A 79 -5.44 4.89 -9.73
C ILE A 79 -5.40 5.95 -10.83
N GLU A 80 -6.36 6.87 -10.84
CA GLU A 80 -6.28 8.04 -11.72
C GLU A 80 -5.07 8.93 -11.37
N PRO A 81 -4.45 9.58 -12.36
CA PRO A 81 -3.25 10.39 -12.14
C PRO A 81 -3.36 11.42 -11.03
N GLN A 82 -4.54 12.06 -10.87
CA GLN A 82 -4.79 13.05 -9.81
C GLN A 82 -4.67 12.47 -8.40
N TYR A 83 -4.86 11.15 -8.24
CA TYR A 83 -4.76 10.43 -6.96
C TYR A 83 -3.41 9.73 -6.78
N LEU A 84 -2.47 9.87 -7.71
CA LEU A 84 -1.11 9.35 -7.52
C LEU A 84 -0.40 10.08 -6.40
N TRP A 85 0.47 9.36 -5.69
CA TRP A 85 1.17 9.88 -4.52
C TRP A 85 1.89 11.19 -4.77
N ASP A 86 2.54 11.36 -5.91
CA ASP A 86 3.27 12.58 -6.23
C ASP A 86 2.36 13.81 -6.37
N ASN A 87 1.15 13.66 -6.93
CA ASN A 87 0.15 14.72 -6.94
C ASN A 87 -0.36 15.04 -5.53
N VAL A 88 -0.60 14.02 -4.71
CA VAL A 88 -0.99 14.19 -3.30
C VAL A 88 0.11 14.96 -2.53
N VAL A 89 1.38 14.61 -2.76
CA VAL A 89 2.53 15.33 -2.17
C VAL A 89 2.60 16.77 -2.69
N GLY A 90 2.35 17.01 -3.97
CA GLY A 90 2.28 18.34 -4.55
C GLY A 90 1.25 19.22 -3.84
N LEU A 91 0.01 18.73 -3.67
CA LEU A 91 -1.05 19.41 -2.92
C LEU A 91 -0.65 19.69 -1.47
N ALA A 92 0.01 18.72 -0.83
CA ALA A 92 0.48 18.89 0.55
C ALA A 92 1.59 19.95 0.67
N ARG A 93 2.54 19.99 -0.29
CA ARG A 93 3.64 20.98 -0.31
C ARG A 93 3.13 22.40 -0.52
N THR A 94 2.18 22.58 -1.41
CA THR A 94 1.52 23.88 -1.68
C THR A 94 0.49 24.25 -0.62
N GLN A 95 0.22 23.39 0.36
CA GLN A 95 -0.83 23.54 1.36
C GLN A 95 -2.20 23.82 0.75
N SER A 96 -2.50 23.13 -0.38
CA SER A 96 -3.79 23.26 -1.06
C SER A 96 -4.95 22.95 -0.11
N GLY A 97 -6.02 23.72 -0.20
CA GLY A 97 -7.28 23.46 0.51
C GLY A 97 -7.95 22.15 0.06
N ASP A 98 -7.59 21.63 -1.09
CA ASP A 98 -8.24 20.49 -1.74
C ASP A 98 -7.66 19.14 -1.31
N LEU A 99 -6.54 19.13 -0.53
CA LEU A 99 -5.87 17.87 -0.18
C LEU A 99 -6.79 16.88 0.53
N LEU A 100 -7.55 17.33 1.53
CA LEU A 100 -8.46 16.46 2.29
C LEU A 100 -9.52 15.82 1.38
N GLU A 101 -10.12 16.59 0.48
CA GLU A 101 -11.11 16.09 -0.48
C GLU A 101 -10.46 15.12 -1.46
N THR A 102 -9.29 15.46 -2.02
CA THR A 102 -8.51 14.57 -2.90
C THR A 102 -8.19 13.24 -2.24
N LEU A 103 -7.81 13.25 -0.95
CA LEU A 103 -7.55 12.02 -0.21
C LEU A 103 -8.82 11.16 -0.03
N GLN A 104 -9.95 11.79 0.30
CA GLN A 104 -11.22 11.09 0.46
C GLN A 104 -11.71 10.46 -0.84
N ASP A 105 -11.63 11.21 -1.92
CA ASP A 105 -12.09 10.74 -3.22
C ASP A 105 -11.14 9.72 -3.82
N GLY A 106 -9.84 9.86 -3.60
CA GLY A 106 -8.85 8.88 -4.03
C GLY A 106 -9.03 7.53 -3.34
N PHE A 107 -9.29 7.47 -2.03
CA PHE A 107 -9.62 6.22 -1.35
C PHE A 107 -10.87 5.57 -1.94
N LYS A 108 -11.94 6.34 -2.15
CA LYS A 108 -13.18 5.84 -2.76
C LYS A 108 -12.94 5.35 -4.19
N TYR A 109 -12.16 6.10 -4.98
CA TYR A 109 -11.85 5.74 -6.35
C TYR A 109 -11.10 4.41 -6.42
N ILE A 110 -10.03 4.26 -5.64
CA ILE A 110 -9.25 3.02 -5.59
C ILE A 110 -10.14 1.83 -5.19
N GLU A 111 -11.02 1.99 -4.18
CA GLU A 111 -11.91 0.91 -3.76
C GLU A 111 -12.96 0.54 -4.83
N ASN A 112 -13.56 1.53 -5.48
CA ASN A 112 -14.68 1.33 -6.39
C ASN A 112 -14.25 0.87 -7.78
N GLU A 113 -13.12 1.40 -8.26
CA GLU A 113 -12.65 1.12 -9.63
C GLU A 113 -11.69 -0.08 -9.71
N SER A 114 -11.24 -0.60 -8.58
CA SER A 114 -10.37 -1.78 -8.49
C SER A 114 -11.17 -3.08 -8.33
N PHE A 115 -10.51 -4.23 -8.28
CA PHE A 115 -11.20 -5.51 -8.04
C PHE A 115 -11.89 -5.51 -6.68
N GLU A 116 -13.22 -5.67 -6.69
CA GLU A 116 -14.07 -5.64 -5.50
C GLU A 116 -13.59 -6.59 -4.40
N SER A 117 -13.21 -7.82 -4.77
CA SER A 117 -12.74 -8.84 -3.83
C SER A 117 -11.50 -8.44 -3.03
N SER A 118 -10.65 -7.58 -3.61
CA SER A 118 -9.39 -7.17 -2.99
C SER A 118 -9.45 -5.78 -2.35
N PHE A 119 -10.24 -4.86 -2.91
CA PHE A 119 -10.18 -3.44 -2.56
C PHE A 119 -11.40 -2.91 -1.82
N LYS A 120 -12.60 -3.50 -1.97
CA LYS A 120 -13.81 -3.01 -1.32
C LYS A 120 -13.66 -2.94 0.21
N GLY A 121 -13.89 -1.75 0.77
CA GLY A 121 -13.80 -1.49 2.22
C GLY A 121 -12.38 -1.58 2.78
N LEU A 122 -11.35 -1.53 1.95
CA LEU A 122 -9.95 -1.62 2.38
C LEU A 122 -9.54 -0.44 3.26
N PHE A 123 -10.08 0.74 2.97
CA PHE A 123 -9.84 1.99 3.70
C PHE A 123 -10.98 2.39 4.64
N SER A 124 -11.93 1.48 4.93
CA SER A 124 -13.13 1.78 5.72
C SER A 124 -12.85 2.28 7.13
N GLU A 125 -11.72 1.88 7.73
CA GLU A 125 -11.33 2.30 9.08
C GLU A 125 -10.69 3.70 9.12
N ILE A 126 -10.43 4.30 7.95
CA ILE A 126 -9.77 5.60 7.86
C ILE A 126 -10.79 6.71 7.81
N ASN A 127 -10.95 7.40 8.92
CA ASN A 127 -11.84 8.54 9.02
C ASN A 127 -11.09 9.87 8.92
N LEU A 128 -10.97 10.40 7.70
CA LEU A 128 -10.34 11.71 7.46
C LEU A 128 -11.17 12.89 7.98
N ASN A 129 -12.43 12.66 8.37
CA ASN A 129 -13.29 13.67 9.01
C ASN A 129 -13.25 13.64 10.54
N SER A 130 -12.41 12.79 11.13
CA SER A 130 -12.30 12.67 12.58
C SER A 130 -11.92 13.99 13.24
N GLU A 131 -12.59 14.34 14.34
CA GLU A 131 -12.22 15.48 15.17
C GLU A 131 -10.81 15.34 15.81
N LYS A 132 -10.26 14.13 15.84
CA LYS A 132 -8.89 13.86 16.27
C LYS A 132 -7.85 14.51 15.34
N LEU A 133 -8.18 14.67 14.05
CA LEU A 133 -7.34 15.38 13.09
C LEU A 133 -7.50 16.91 13.16
N GLY A 134 -8.64 17.41 13.67
CA GLY A 134 -8.94 18.82 13.79
C GLY A 134 -10.45 19.06 13.86
N LYS A 135 -10.86 20.14 14.53
CA LYS A 135 -12.28 20.47 14.70
C LYS A 135 -12.93 21.03 13.44
N SER A 136 -12.14 21.70 12.60
CA SER A 136 -12.60 22.27 11.33
C SER A 136 -11.99 21.55 10.14
N TYR A 137 -12.59 21.73 8.95
CA TYR A 137 -12.02 21.25 7.69
C TYR A 137 -10.59 21.76 7.49
N THR A 138 -10.38 23.08 7.70
CA THR A 138 -9.08 23.72 7.52
C THR A 138 -8.02 23.14 8.47
N GLU A 139 -8.35 22.88 9.73
CA GLU A 139 -7.43 22.27 10.68
C GLU A 139 -7.05 20.85 10.28
N ARG A 140 -8.04 20.04 9.87
CA ARG A 140 -7.80 18.67 9.38
C ARG A 140 -6.91 18.67 8.13
N ASN A 141 -7.23 19.51 7.15
CA ASN A 141 -6.45 19.66 5.93
C ASN A 141 -5.02 20.07 6.21
N ALA A 142 -4.79 21.05 7.07
CA ALA A 142 -3.45 21.52 7.45
C ALA A 142 -2.62 20.42 8.15
N LEU A 143 -3.25 19.63 9.04
CA LEU A 143 -2.58 18.51 9.68
C LEU A 143 -2.21 17.42 8.65
N LEU A 144 -3.12 17.09 7.74
CA LEU A 144 -2.85 16.10 6.68
C LEU A 144 -1.75 16.56 5.74
N CYS A 145 -1.71 17.84 5.35
CA CYS A 145 -0.58 18.41 4.59
C CYS A 145 0.75 18.18 5.32
N LYS A 146 0.79 18.42 6.63
CA LYS A 146 2.00 18.21 7.43
C LYS A 146 2.39 16.73 7.46
N VAL A 147 1.43 15.83 7.64
CA VAL A 147 1.67 14.36 7.70
C VAL A 147 2.24 13.87 6.36
N ILE A 148 1.56 14.17 5.25
CA ILE A 148 2.00 13.75 3.92
C ILE A 148 3.40 14.28 3.58
N LYS A 149 3.67 15.56 3.87
CA LYS A 149 5.02 16.14 3.68
C LYS A 149 6.08 15.42 4.50
N THR A 150 5.77 15.11 5.76
CA THR A 150 6.70 14.40 6.64
C THR A 150 7.01 13.01 6.11
N ILE A 151 6.01 12.25 5.67
CA ILE A 151 6.18 10.93 5.06
C ILE A 151 7.05 11.05 3.81
N ALA A 152 6.70 11.95 2.88
CA ALA A 152 7.42 12.12 1.62
C ALA A 152 8.90 12.46 1.84
N ASN A 153 9.20 13.38 2.76
CA ASN A 153 10.56 13.77 3.07
C ASN A 153 11.36 12.62 3.70
N LYS A 154 10.76 11.88 4.64
CA LYS A 154 11.42 10.74 5.29
C LYS A 154 11.70 9.60 4.32
N LEU A 155 10.78 9.29 3.42
CA LEU A 155 10.99 8.29 2.39
C LEU A 155 12.11 8.71 1.41
N ALA A 156 12.18 9.98 1.04
CA ALA A 156 13.26 10.51 0.21
C ALA A 156 14.63 10.43 0.91
N GLU A 157 14.72 10.77 2.21
CA GLU A 157 15.94 10.66 3.01
C GLU A 157 16.47 9.21 3.08
N LEU A 158 15.56 8.24 3.16
CA LEU A 158 15.91 6.82 3.27
C LEU A 158 16.31 6.20 1.93
N SER A 159 16.16 6.91 0.81
CA SER A 159 16.36 6.38 -0.55
C SER A 159 15.67 5.04 -0.79
N VAL A 160 14.46 4.89 -0.21
CA VAL A 160 13.70 3.64 -0.26
C VAL A 160 13.17 3.47 -1.69
N ASP A 161 13.71 2.49 -2.40
CA ASP A 161 13.14 2.04 -3.67
C ASP A 161 11.78 1.38 -3.43
N SER A 162 10.92 1.37 -4.44
CA SER A 162 9.58 0.79 -4.32
C SER A 162 9.59 -0.72 -3.99
N ASP A 163 10.69 -1.42 -4.28
CA ASP A 163 10.84 -2.83 -3.92
C ASP A 163 11.15 -2.99 -2.42
N ASP A 164 11.87 -2.02 -1.82
CA ASP A 164 12.16 -1.97 -0.39
C ASP A 164 10.97 -1.43 0.43
N LEU A 165 10.04 -0.72 -0.21
CA LEU A 165 8.87 -0.14 0.47
C LEU A 165 7.94 -1.20 1.05
N GLY A 166 7.83 -2.37 0.39
CA GLY A 166 7.07 -3.51 0.90
C GLY A 166 7.66 -4.04 2.20
N ASP A 167 8.98 -4.23 2.25
CA ASP A 167 9.68 -4.69 3.45
C ASP A 167 9.66 -3.63 4.57
N ALA A 168 9.78 -2.34 4.22
CA ALA A 168 9.62 -1.24 5.17
C ALA A 168 8.21 -1.16 5.75
N TYR A 169 7.19 -1.40 4.94
CA TYR A 169 5.79 -1.45 5.36
C TYR A 169 5.54 -2.61 6.34
N GLU A 170 6.02 -3.81 6.02
CA GLU A 170 5.95 -4.97 6.91
C GLU A 170 6.67 -4.70 8.24
N TYR A 171 7.86 -4.09 8.19
CA TYR A 171 8.60 -3.68 9.39
C TYR A 171 7.82 -2.69 10.26
N LEU A 172 7.20 -1.67 9.66
CA LEU A 172 6.39 -0.68 10.37
C LEU A 172 5.16 -1.30 11.02
N ILE A 173 4.46 -2.20 10.32
CA ILE A 173 3.37 -2.98 10.92
C ILE A 173 3.88 -3.71 12.16
N GLY A 174 5.02 -4.37 12.09
CA GLY A 174 5.65 -5.05 13.22
C GLY A 174 5.94 -4.12 14.40
N GLN A 175 6.51 -2.95 14.12
CA GLN A 175 6.84 -1.97 15.16
C GLN A 175 5.58 -1.40 15.83
N PHE A 176 4.55 -1.07 15.05
CA PHE A 176 3.29 -0.57 15.59
C PHE A 176 2.53 -1.65 16.36
N ALA A 177 2.55 -2.88 15.91
CA ALA A 177 1.94 -4.00 16.63
C ALA A 177 2.66 -4.27 17.96
N ALA A 178 3.98 -4.16 18.01
CA ALA A 178 4.76 -4.30 19.25
C ALA A 178 4.52 -3.14 20.22
N GLY A 179 4.29 -1.91 19.72
CA GLY A 179 4.04 -0.72 20.51
C GLY A 179 2.61 -0.62 21.09
N SER A 180 1.64 -1.25 20.47
CA SER A 180 0.22 -1.27 20.90
C SER A 180 -0.08 -2.26 22.02
N GLY A 181 0.92 -2.89 22.62
CA GLY A 181 0.91 -4.01 23.56
C GLY A 181 0.07 -3.92 24.83
N GLN A 182 -1.01 -3.12 24.86
CA GLN A 182 -1.91 -3.02 26.00
C GLN A 182 -3.40 -3.34 25.71
N LYS A 183 -3.77 -3.65 24.48
CA LYS A 183 -5.11 -4.20 24.21
C LYS A 183 -4.99 -5.70 24.04
N ALA A 184 -5.47 -6.42 25.05
CA ALA A 184 -5.49 -7.87 25.11
C ALA A 184 -5.88 -8.52 23.77
N GLY A 185 -4.96 -9.24 23.13
CA GLY A 185 -5.23 -10.14 22.02
C GLY A 185 -4.49 -9.88 20.70
N GLU A 186 -3.85 -8.74 20.51
CA GLU A 186 -3.10 -8.44 19.28
C GLU A 186 -1.61 -8.73 19.49
N PHE A 187 -1.23 -10.00 19.47
CA PHE A 187 0.18 -10.40 19.49
C PHE A 187 0.70 -10.49 18.05
N TYR A 188 1.53 -9.54 17.68
CA TYR A 188 2.32 -9.65 16.45
C TYR A 188 3.38 -10.75 16.64
N THR A 189 3.39 -11.71 15.72
CA THR A 189 4.45 -12.74 15.72
C THR A 189 5.76 -12.09 15.25
N PRO A 190 6.83 -12.10 16.08
CA PRO A 190 8.11 -11.56 15.66
C PRO A 190 8.60 -12.18 14.36
N GLN A 191 9.18 -11.35 13.48
CA GLN A 191 9.58 -11.77 12.14
C GLN A 191 10.51 -12.99 12.12
N MET A 192 11.43 -13.08 13.08
CA MET A 192 12.31 -14.25 13.21
C MET A 192 11.53 -15.53 13.53
N VAL A 193 10.51 -15.44 14.39
CA VAL A 193 9.66 -16.59 14.77
C VAL A 193 8.81 -17.00 13.58
N SER A 194 8.19 -16.04 12.89
CA SER A 194 7.40 -16.28 11.67
C SER A 194 8.26 -16.96 10.58
N SER A 195 9.50 -16.52 10.38
CA SER A 195 10.43 -17.15 9.43
C SER A 195 10.78 -18.58 9.81
N ILE A 196 11.04 -18.86 11.10
CA ILE A 196 11.32 -20.22 11.57
C ILE A 196 10.11 -21.15 11.35
N LEU A 197 8.90 -20.68 11.73
CA LEU A 197 7.67 -21.45 11.55
C LEU A 197 7.40 -21.73 10.07
N SER A 198 7.62 -20.74 9.20
CA SER A 198 7.45 -20.90 7.75
C SER A 198 8.39 -21.95 7.18
N LYS A 199 9.65 -21.97 7.61
CA LYS A 199 10.62 -23.02 7.23
C LYS A 199 10.21 -24.41 7.71
N ILE A 200 9.70 -24.50 8.94
CA ILE A 200 9.25 -25.79 9.50
C ILE A 200 8.06 -26.35 8.70
N VAL A 201 7.02 -25.52 8.43
CA VAL A 201 5.82 -26.01 7.74
C VAL A 201 6.06 -26.30 6.25
N THR A 202 7.15 -25.79 5.68
CA THR A 202 7.53 -26.01 4.27
C THR A 202 8.60 -27.08 4.09
N LEU A 203 9.09 -27.72 5.18
CA LEU A 203 10.16 -28.72 5.11
C LEU A 203 9.83 -29.89 4.17
N ASP A 204 8.61 -30.42 4.25
CA ASP A 204 8.17 -31.54 3.41
C ASP A 204 8.04 -31.16 1.93
N CYS A 205 8.03 -29.87 1.61
CA CYS A 205 7.96 -29.37 0.26
C CYS A 205 9.35 -29.17 -0.37
N GLN A 206 10.42 -29.35 0.38
CA GLN A 206 11.79 -29.22 -0.08
C GLN A 206 12.35 -30.61 -0.38
N ASP A 207 12.99 -30.75 -1.54
CA ASP A 207 13.80 -31.92 -1.85
C ASP A 207 15.25 -31.63 -1.47
N PRO A 208 15.77 -32.21 -0.35
CA PRO A 208 17.12 -31.93 0.11
C PRO A 208 18.21 -32.38 -0.88
N GLN A 209 17.90 -33.35 -1.74
CA GLN A 209 18.87 -33.90 -2.70
C GLN A 209 18.91 -33.12 -4.00
N SER A 210 17.78 -32.58 -4.46
CA SER A 210 17.71 -31.84 -5.74
C SER A 210 17.64 -30.32 -5.57
N GLY A 211 17.45 -29.82 -4.35
CA GLY A 211 17.24 -28.40 -4.07
C GLY A 211 15.94 -27.85 -4.66
N LYS A 212 15.05 -28.71 -5.14
CA LYS A 212 13.76 -28.31 -5.71
C LYS A 212 12.69 -28.22 -4.63
N LYS A 213 11.93 -27.15 -4.66
CA LYS A 213 10.74 -26.98 -3.83
C LYS A 213 9.53 -27.58 -4.53
N SER A 214 8.78 -28.43 -3.84
CA SER A 214 7.47 -28.86 -4.30
C SER A 214 6.48 -27.71 -4.25
N LYS A 215 5.39 -27.83 -5.00
CA LYS A 215 4.28 -26.86 -4.93
C LYS A 215 3.37 -27.22 -3.77
N ILE A 216 2.88 -26.20 -3.07
CA ILE A 216 1.80 -26.30 -2.10
C ILE A 216 0.52 -25.81 -2.78
N ASP A 217 -0.54 -26.62 -2.81
CA ASP A 217 -1.79 -26.22 -3.46
C ASP A 217 -2.50 -25.12 -2.70
N LYS A 218 -2.54 -25.22 -1.38
CA LYS A 218 -3.27 -24.27 -0.51
C LYS A 218 -2.54 -24.08 0.81
N VAL A 219 -2.51 -22.86 1.28
CA VAL A 219 -2.06 -22.46 2.62
C VAL A 219 -3.20 -21.73 3.30
N LEU A 220 -3.48 -22.06 4.54
CA LEU A 220 -4.48 -21.41 5.38
C LEU A 220 -3.87 -21.02 6.72
N ASP A 221 -4.04 -19.76 7.09
CA ASP A 221 -3.86 -19.30 8.47
C ASP A 221 -5.22 -18.82 9.00
N PHE A 222 -5.77 -19.53 9.99
CA PHE A 222 -7.11 -19.25 10.54
C PHE A 222 -7.11 -18.15 11.60
N ALA A 223 -5.96 -17.56 11.91
CA ALA A 223 -5.76 -16.42 12.81
C ALA A 223 -4.61 -15.55 12.29
N CYS A 224 -4.68 -15.13 11.03
CA CYS A 224 -3.53 -14.64 10.29
C CYS A 224 -2.97 -13.30 10.78
N GLY A 225 -3.68 -12.58 11.63
CA GLY A 225 -3.24 -11.27 12.06
C GLY A 225 -3.03 -10.35 10.85
N SER A 226 -1.87 -9.72 10.76
CA SER A 226 -1.45 -8.91 9.62
C SER A 226 -0.98 -9.72 8.39
N GLY A 227 -1.02 -11.05 8.45
CA GLY A 227 -0.60 -11.92 7.36
C GLY A 227 0.90 -12.23 7.29
N SER A 228 1.69 -11.82 8.27
CA SER A 228 3.15 -11.97 8.26
C SER A 228 3.60 -13.42 8.08
N LEU A 229 2.95 -14.39 8.75
CA LEU A 229 3.29 -15.80 8.60
C LEU A 229 3.02 -16.32 7.18
N LEU A 230 1.89 -15.92 6.58
CA LEU A 230 1.53 -16.27 5.20
C LEU A 230 2.53 -15.69 4.20
N LEU A 231 2.97 -14.45 4.40
CA LEU A 231 4.00 -13.81 3.57
C LEU A 231 5.33 -14.54 3.66
N ASN A 232 5.75 -14.95 4.86
CA ASN A 232 6.98 -15.71 5.04
C ASN A 232 6.91 -17.10 4.37
N VAL A 233 5.78 -17.77 4.44
CA VAL A 233 5.56 -19.03 3.70
C VAL A 233 5.66 -18.77 2.19
N ARG A 234 5.09 -17.67 1.68
CA ARG A 234 5.20 -17.29 0.27
C ARG A 234 6.65 -16.99 -0.13
N LYS A 235 7.40 -16.25 0.70
CA LYS A 235 8.82 -15.96 0.49
C LYS A 235 9.65 -17.27 0.43
N GLU A 236 9.40 -18.22 1.36
CA GLU A 236 10.12 -19.49 1.43
C GLU A 236 9.85 -20.39 0.22
N MET A 237 8.60 -20.46 -0.24
CA MET A 237 8.19 -21.29 -1.38
C MET A 237 8.46 -20.64 -2.76
N GLY A 238 8.70 -19.32 -2.79
CA GLY A 238 8.82 -18.54 -4.03
C GLY A 238 7.48 -18.26 -4.71
N SER A 239 7.47 -17.35 -5.69
CA SER A 239 6.27 -16.81 -6.33
C SER A 239 5.36 -17.86 -6.99
N ASN A 240 5.90 -18.97 -7.44
CA ASN A 240 5.15 -20.06 -8.10
C ASN A 240 4.99 -21.31 -7.23
N GLY A 241 5.42 -21.25 -5.98
CA GLY A 241 5.44 -22.39 -5.07
C GLY A 241 4.12 -22.64 -4.36
N ILE A 242 3.18 -21.70 -4.36
CA ILE A 242 1.87 -21.80 -3.69
C ILE A 242 0.76 -21.51 -4.68
N GLY A 243 -0.26 -22.37 -4.70
CA GLY A 243 -1.43 -22.21 -5.56
C GLY A 243 -2.40 -21.15 -5.03
N LYS A 244 -2.82 -21.27 -3.76
CA LYS A 244 -3.76 -20.34 -3.12
C LYS A 244 -3.38 -20.10 -1.67
N ILE A 245 -3.53 -18.86 -1.23
CA ILE A 245 -3.31 -18.42 0.15
C ILE A 245 -4.65 -17.95 0.73
N TYR A 246 -4.97 -18.41 1.93
CA TYR A 246 -6.16 -18.04 2.67
C TYR A 246 -5.77 -17.55 4.06
N GLY A 247 -6.37 -16.45 4.49
CA GLY A 247 -6.24 -15.92 5.84
C GLY A 247 -7.62 -15.69 6.46
N GLN A 248 -7.72 -15.87 7.76
CA GLN A 248 -8.89 -15.51 8.54
C GLN A 248 -8.45 -14.62 9.70
N GLU A 249 -9.13 -13.46 9.84
CA GLU A 249 -8.89 -12.52 10.93
C GLU A 249 -10.23 -11.94 11.40
N LYS A 250 -10.40 -11.83 12.73
CA LYS A 250 -11.64 -11.34 13.34
C LYS A 250 -11.64 -9.81 13.47
N ASN A 251 -10.49 -9.22 13.76
CA ASN A 251 -10.34 -7.78 13.93
C ASN A 251 -10.32 -7.12 12.55
N ILE A 252 -11.25 -6.20 12.27
CA ILE A 252 -11.41 -5.58 10.95
C ILE A 252 -10.17 -4.74 10.56
N THR A 253 -9.57 -4.02 11.50
CA THR A 253 -8.38 -3.21 11.25
C THR A 253 -7.20 -4.11 10.85
N THR A 254 -6.96 -5.16 11.63
CA THR A 254 -5.89 -6.15 11.36
C THR A 254 -6.17 -6.94 10.09
N TYR A 255 -7.44 -7.28 9.80
CA TYR A 255 -7.86 -7.89 8.54
C TYR A 255 -7.54 -7.01 7.33
N ASN A 256 -7.82 -5.71 7.40
CA ASN A 256 -7.49 -4.78 6.32
C ASN A 256 -5.97 -4.63 6.14
N LEU A 257 -5.19 -4.65 7.23
CA LEU A 257 -3.73 -4.71 7.17
C LEU A 257 -3.23 -5.98 6.46
N ALA A 258 -3.81 -7.15 6.79
CA ALA A 258 -3.48 -8.39 6.09
C ALA A 258 -3.78 -8.31 4.59
N ARG A 259 -4.92 -7.72 4.20
CA ARG A 259 -5.26 -7.50 2.79
C ARG A 259 -4.24 -6.61 2.09
N MET A 260 -3.86 -5.50 2.72
CA MET A 260 -2.83 -4.59 2.20
C MET A 260 -1.48 -5.30 2.01
N ASN A 261 -1.11 -6.18 2.95
CA ASN A 261 0.12 -6.97 2.86
C ASN A 261 0.09 -8.03 1.76
N MET A 262 -1.08 -8.52 1.36
CA MET A 262 -1.22 -9.59 0.36
C MET A 262 -1.33 -9.06 -1.08
N LEU A 263 -1.54 -7.77 -1.26
CA LEU A 263 -1.59 -7.09 -2.57
C LEU A 263 -0.20 -6.79 -3.08
#